data_7076cd5fe637a8173e1bf9ac12592c4c
#
_entry.id   7076cd5fe637a8173e1bf9ac12592c4c
#
_cell.length_a   1.000
_cell.length_b   1.000
_cell.length_c   1.000
_cell.angle_alpha   90.00
_cell.angle_beta   90.00
_cell.angle_gamma   90.00
#
_symmetry.space_group_name_H-M   'P 1'
#
loop_
_entity.id
_entity.type
_entity.pdbx_description
1 polymer ?
#
loop_
_entity_poly.entity_id
_entity_poly.type
_entity_poly.pdbx_seq_one_letter_code
_entity_poly.pdbx_strand_id
1 'polypeptide(L)'
;LKLGKHTWTKPQLLLLAAFAAYVWVQLWCARWYDPWRDVSQAWCIVRDLSIPQIFAQLRYEGHPFLWYALLWPLAKLGLPFESILVLSTALMVGAAAVLVRFAPLPWYAKAACLFSVPFIYYLPTVARSYALAGLLLVLCAALYGARHTRPLRYAAVLFLLCQVHVMLCGFVGFLMAQWALEMLARSVRAKKLAGADAGALALMAGGVLLLAVQLAGSVQANQSLYPRTYTWRENLEEFLSISLKTFFHAESYYFFTKRGLLVLLPALAVLAWLLWRWLRAAPMPLLAWLCGTGYCLVLQQLLVYATEQRHVVMGMMFVCALWMSVPDIAASARLTQVQKGAVKRGLGVAMLVFSLLTVPAMLRSXXXXXXRRRRMCAAKPLRRRWWR
;
A
#
# COMPACT_ATOMS: atom_id res chain seq x y z
N LEU A 1 -15.14 14.43 -36.97
CA LEU A 1 -14.37 13.64 -36.01
C LEU A 1 -14.19 12.24 -36.56
N LYS A 2 -13.03 12.00 -37.22
CA LYS A 2 -12.64 10.63 -37.62
C LYS A 2 -12.15 9.91 -36.35
N LEU A 3 -13.01 9.15 -35.71
CA LEU A 3 -12.61 8.18 -34.71
C LEU A 3 -11.80 7.10 -35.45
N GLY A 4 -10.49 7.22 -35.40
CA GLY A 4 -9.60 6.18 -35.93
C GLY A 4 -10.02 4.82 -35.35
N LYS A 5 -10.11 3.82 -36.21
CA LYS A 5 -10.45 2.45 -35.80
C LYS A 5 -9.32 1.89 -34.89
N HIS A 6 -9.45 2.11 -33.58
CA HIS A 6 -8.52 1.54 -32.60
C HIS A 6 -8.89 0.05 -32.43
N THR A 7 -8.14 -0.81 -33.10
CA THR A 7 -8.34 -2.26 -32.96
C THR A 7 -7.68 -2.74 -31.66
N TRP A 8 -8.51 -3.16 -30.71
CA TRP A 8 -8.04 -3.71 -29.44
C TRP A 8 -7.34 -5.05 -29.65
N THR A 9 -6.15 -5.21 -29.11
CA THR A 9 -5.44 -6.49 -29.12
C THR A 9 -6.06 -7.45 -28.08
N LYS A 10 -5.92 -8.75 -28.30
CA LYS A 10 -6.40 -9.77 -27.36
C LYS A 10 -5.90 -9.55 -25.93
N PRO A 11 -4.60 -9.25 -25.67
CA PRO A 11 -4.14 -8.92 -24.32
C PRO A 11 -4.83 -7.71 -23.69
N GLN A 12 -5.13 -6.67 -24.48
CA GLN A 12 -5.83 -5.48 -23.98
C GLN A 12 -7.26 -5.81 -23.56
N LEU A 13 -7.97 -6.62 -24.38
CA LEU A 13 -9.33 -7.06 -24.07
C LEU A 13 -9.37 -7.95 -22.81
N LEU A 14 -8.42 -8.87 -22.67
CA LEU A 14 -8.29 -9.71 -21.48
C LEU A 14 -8.02 -8.90 -20.23
N LEU A 15 -7.15 -7.90 -20.33
CA LEU A 15 -6.84 -7.02 -19.20
C LEU A 15 -8.04 -6.16 -18.83
N LEU A 16 -8.79 -5.67 -19.82
CA LEU A 16 -10.01 -4.90 -19.58
C LEU A 16 -11.09 -5.77 -18.91
N ALA A 17 -11.25 -7.02 -19.37
CA ALA A 17 -12.17 -7.98 -18.75
C ALA A 17 -11.76 -8.28 -17.30
N ALA A 18 -10.46 -8.45 -17.03
CA ALA A 18 -9.95 -8.66 -15.67
C ALA A 18 -10.23 -7.43 -14.79
N PHE A 19 -10.06 -6.22 -15.32
CA PHE A 19 -10.36 -4.98 -14.59
C PHE A 19 -11.86 -4.88 -14.29
N ALA A 20 -12.74 -5.16 -15.27
CA ALA A 20 -14.18 -5.15 -15.07
C ALA A 20 -14.60 -6.18 -14.00
N ALA A 21 -14.03 -7.39 -14.05
CA ALA A 21 -14.26 -8.42 -13.04
C ALA A 21 -13.80 -7.95 -11.65
N TYR A 22 -12.64 -7.29 -11.58
CA TYR A 22 -12.14 -6.70 -10.34
C TYR A 22 -13.13 -5.67 -9.77
N VAL A 23 -13.60 -4.73 -10.60
CA VAL A 23 -14.58 -3.71 -10.17
C VAL A 23 -15.84 -4.38 -9.64
N TRP A 24 -16.35 -5.39 -10.38
CA TRP A 24 -17.54 -6.14 -9.96
C TRP A 24 -17.33 -6.80 -8.59
N VAL A 25 -16.17 -7.45 -8.38
CA VAL A 25 -15.85 -8.09 -7.09
C VAL A 25 -15.80 -7.03 -5.97
N GLN A 26 -15.20 -5.83 -6.23
CA GLN A 26 -15.14 -4.77 -5.24
C GLN A 26 -16.53 -4.30 -4.83
N LEU A 27 -17.42 -4.06 -5.81
CA LEU A 27 -18.80 -3.65 -5.54
C LEU A 27 -19.57 -4.74 -4.79
N TRP A 28 -19.32 -6.01 -5.14
CA TRP A 28 -19.91 -7.14 -4.44
C TRP A 28 -19.41 -7.23 -2.99
N CYS A 29 -18.11 -7.08 -2.75
CA CYS A 29 -17.54 -7.10 -1.39
C CYS A 29 -18.07 -5.92 -0.55
N ALA A 30 -18.14 -4.73 -1.14
CA ALA A 30 -18.63 -3.52 -0.47
C ALA A 30 -20.07 -3.71 0.03
N ARG A 31 -20.91 -4.40 -0.74
CA ARG A 31 -22.31 -4.65 -0.38
C ARG A 31 -22.46 -5.47 0.91
N TRP A 32 -21.45 -6.28 1.26
CA TRP A 32 -21.49 -7.21 2.40
C TRP A 32 -20.51 -6.82 3.51
N TYR A 33 -19.98 -5.62 3.46
CA TYR A 33 -19.03 -5.13 4.45
C TYR A 33 -19.71 -4.90 5.80
N ASP A 34 -19.02 -5.32 6.85
CA ASP A 34 -19.42 -5.07 8.24
C ASP A 34 -18.38 -4.13 8.87
N PRO A 35 -18.75 -2.89 9.19
CA PRO A 35 -17.78 -1.89 9.67
C PRO A 35 -17.13 -2.28 10.98
N TRP A 36 -15.83 -2.06 11.06
CA TRP A 36 -15.08 -2.19 12.30
C TRP A 36 -15.28 -0.97 13.19
N ARG A 37 -15.04 -1.16 14.49
CA ARG A 37 -15.07 -0.07 15.49
C ARG A 37 -14.25 1.14 15.00
N ASP A 38 -13.04 0.91 14.49
CA ASP A 38 -12.13 2.00 14.07
C ASP A 38 -12.66 2.78 12.85
N VAL A 39 -13.44 2.13 11.98
CA VAL A 39 -14.09 2.80 10.83
C VAL A 39 -15.20 3.73 11.34
N SER A 40 -16.03 3.21 12.27
CA SER A 40 -17.08 3.99 12.91
C SER A 40 -16.49 5.16 13.71
N GLN A 41 -15.39 4.93 14.42
CA GLN A 41 -14.68 5.97 15.17
C GLN A 41 -14.23 7.10 14.23
N ALA A 42 -13.61 6.78 13.10
CA ALA A 42 -13.17 7.81 12.14
C ALA A 42 -14.35 8.63 11.61
N TRP A 43 -15.51 7.97 11.36
CA TRP A 43 -16.72 8.66 10.92
C TRP A 43 -17.27 9.59 12.00
N CYS A 44 -17.35 9.11 13.26
CA CYS A 44 -17.82 9.94 14.38
C CYS A 44 -16.93 11.16 14.59
N ILE A 45 -15.60 10.99 14.48
CA ILE A 45 -14.63 12.08 14.59
C ILE A 45 -14.98 13.19 13.58
N VAL A 46 -15.14 12.85 12.29
CA VAL A 46 -15.39 13.87 11.26
C VAL A 46 -16.83 14.42 11.32
N ARG A 47 -17.79 13.62 11.78
CA ARG A 47 -19.18 14.05 11.93
C ARG A 47 -19.33 15.07 13.07
N ASP A 48 -18.71 14.77 14.22
CA ASP A 48 -19.00 15.48 15.47
C ASP A 48 -18.00 16.61 15.77
N LEU A 49 -16.74 16.49 15.32
CA LEU A 49 -15.69 17.44 15.66
C LEU A 49 -15.47 18.50 14.57
N SER A 50 -15.03 19.68 14.99
CA SER A 50 -14.51 20.73 14.12
C SER A 50 -13.07 20.39 13.68
N ILE A 51 -12.57 21.05 12.64
CA ILE A 51 -11.21 20.80 12.10
C ILE A 51 -10.13 20.98 13.20
N PRO A 52 -10.13 22.07 14.01
CA PRO A 52 -9.14 22.17 15.10
C PRO A 52 -9.23 21.03 16.13
N GLN A 53 -10.44 20.59 16.45
CA GLN A 53 -10.65 19.48 17.39
C GLN A 53 -10.13 18.16 16.78
N ILE A 54 -10.31 17.94 15.46
CA ILE A 54 -9.75 16.76 14.78
C ILE A 54 -8.22 16.79 14.91
N PHE A 55 -7.56 17.94 14.67
CA PHE A 55 -6.11 18.05 14.83
C PHE A 55 -5.66 17.72 16.25
N ALA A 56 -6.38 18.18 17.27
CA ALA A 56 -6.08 17.85 18.67
C ALA A 56 -6.23 16.35 18.95
N GLN A 57 -7.16 15.67 18.25
CA GLN A 57 -7.43 14.25 18.41
C GLN A 57 -6.36 13.37 17.75
N LEU A 58 -5.66 13.87 16.70
CA LEU A 58 -4.71 13.05 15.89
C LEU A 58 -3.62 12.39 16.74
N ARG A 59 -3.20 13.02 17.83
CA ARG A 59 -2.17 12.44 18.71
C ARG A 59 -2.59 11.10 19.33
N TYR A 60 -3.90 10.85 19.44
CA TYR A 60 -4.44 9.59 19.99
C TYR A 60 -4.78 8.58 18.89
N GLU A 61 -4.83 9.02 17.63
CA GLU A 61 -5.22 8.17 16.49
C GLU A 61 -4.04 7.47 15.81
N GLY A 62 -2.85 8.07 15.89
CA GLY A 62 -1.66 7.57 15.20
C GLY A 62 -1.76 7.65 13.67
N HIS A 63 -2.70 8.44 13.16
CA HIS A 63 -2.93 8.64 11.73
C HIS A 63 -2.94 10.13 11.40
N PRO A 64 -2.22 10.57 10.35
CA PRO A 64 -2.28 11.95 9.91
C PRO A 64 -3.65 12.36 9.36
N PHE A 65 -3.84 13.65 9.17
CA PHE A 65 -5.11 14.32 8.91
C PHE A 65 -5.76 13.97 7.56
N LEU A 66 -4.99 13.57 6.56
CA LEU A 66 -5.48 13.51 5.17
C LEU A 66 -6.73 12.62 4.99
N TRP A 67 -6.79 11.49 5.71
CA TRP A 67 -7.98 10.62 5.67
C TRP A 67 -9.21 11.34 6.20
N TYR A 68 -9.06 12.03 7.31
CA TYR A 68 -10.16 12.82 7.93
C TYR A 68 -10.57 13.99 7.02
N ALA A 69 -9.61 14.62 6.34
CA ALA A 69 -9.89 15.69 5.37
C ALA A 69 -10.79 15.20 4.23
N LEU A 70 -10.61 13.95 3.77
CA LEU A 70 -11.46 13.38 2.72
C LEU A 70 -12.85 12.99 3.24
N LEU A 71 -12.95 12.54 4.49
CA LEU A 71 -14.23 12.15 5.09
C LEU A 71 -15.05 13.34 5.57
N TRP A 72 -14.39 14.41 6.00
CA TRP A 72 -15.03 15.58 6.64
C TRP A 72 -16.15 16.17 5.78
N PRO A 73 -15.92 16.49 4.48
CA PRO A 73 -17.02 17.03 3.66
C PRO A 73 -18.18 16.04 3.47
N LEU A 74 -17.91 14.75 3.39
CA LEU A 74 -18.98 13.74 3.25
C LEU A 74 -19.89 13.77 4.47
N ALA A 75 -19.30 13.78 5.66
CA ALA A 75 -20.05 13.81 6.92
C ALA A 75 -20.79 15.14 7.11
N LYS A 76 -20.14 16.28 6.79
CA LYS A 76 -20.76 17.62 6.97
C LYS A 76 -21.87 17.91 5.95
N LEU A 77 -21.85 17.23 4.79
CA LEU A 77 -22.94 17.28 3.81
C LEU A 77 -24.12 16.35 4.19
N GLY A 78 -24.03 15.66 5.32
CA GLY A 78 -25.09 14.76 5.79
C GLY A 78 -25.18 13.44 5.03
N LEU A 79 -24.12 13.05 4.33
CA LEU A 79 -24.12 11.76 3.63
C LEU A 79 -24.13 10.61 4.64
N PRO A 80 -24.72 9.46 4.27
CA PRO A 80 -24.78 8.33 5.21
C PRO A 80 -23.40 7.72 5.46
N PHE A 81 -23.25 7.03 6.58
CA PHE A 81 -22.01 6.39 7.02
C PHE A 81 -21.37 5.52 5.94
N GLU A 82 -22.19 4.85 5.13
CA GLU A 82 -21.74 3.96 4.05
C GLU A 82 -20.90 4.70 2.98
N SER A 83 -20.96 6.03 2.93
CA SER A 83 -20.13 6.86 2.04
C SER A 83 -18.63 6.61 2.23
N ILE A 84 -18.20 6.26 3.44
CA ILE A 84 -16.80 5.93 3.73
C ILE A 84 -16.36 4.69 2.92
N LEU A 85 -17.23 3.71 2.76
CA LEU A 85 -16.96 2.51 1.99
C LEU A 85 -16.94 2.78 0.48
N VAL A 86 -17.87 3.63 0.02
CA VAL A 86 -17.90 4.07 -1.38
C VAL A 86 -16.58 4.78 -1.72
N LEU A 87 -16.14 5.70 -0.86
CA LEU A 87 -14.86 6.40 -1.03
C LEU A 87 -13.69 5.40 -1.08
N SER A 88 -13.63 4.49 -0.11
CA SER A 88 -12.55 3.49 -0.03
C SER A 88 -12.49 2.63 -1.30
N THR A 89 -13.64 2.14 -1.75
CA THR A 89 -13.76 1.33 -2.97
C THR A 89 -13.32 2.15 -4.20
N ALA A 90 -13.79 3.40 -4.31
CA ALA A 90 -13.43 4.28 -5.44
C ALA A 90 -11.92 4.53 -5.51
N LEU A 91 -11.27 4.76 -4.36
CA LEU A 91 -9.81 4.95 -4.28
C LEU A 91 -9.07 3.71 -4.80
N MET A 92 -9.51 2.51 -4.41
CA MET A 92 -8.84 1.27 -4.85
C MET A 92 -9.15 0.92 -6.30
N VAL A 93 -10.35 1.23 -6.80
CA VAL A 93 -10.65 1.11 -8.24
C VAL A 93 -9.76 2.09 -9.03
N GLY A 94 -9.57 3.30 -8.50
CA GLY A 94 -8.62 4.27 -9.06
C GLY A 94 -7.19 3.73 -9.10
N ALA A 95 -6.74 3.11 -8.00
CA ALA A 95 -5.41 2.48 -7.92
C ALA A 95 -5.27 1.37 -8.98
N ALA A 96 -6.30 0.54 -9.10
CA ALA A 96 -6.34 -0.54 -10.11
C ALA A 96 -6.30 0.03 -11.54
N ALA A 97 -7.03 1.11 -11.81
CA ALA A 97 -7.02 1.78 -13.12
C ALA A 97 -5.62 2.33 -13.45
N VAL A 98 -4.94 2.95 -12.47
CA VAL A 98 -3.57 3.45 -12.63
C VAL A 98 -2.61 2.28 -12.92
N LEU A 99 -2.72 1.17 -12.17
CA LEU A 99 -1.91 -0.04 -12.41
C LEU A 99 -2.12 -0.57 -13.83
N VAL A 100 -3.37 -0.77 -14.22
CA VAL A 100 -3.74 -1.30 -15.55
C VAL A 100 -3.19 -0.39 -16.66
N ARG A 101 -3.36 0.93 -16.51
CA ARG A 101 -3.03 1.91 -17.57
C ARG A 101 -1.52 2.17 -17.68
N PHE A 102 -0.81 2.27 -16.54
CA PHE A 102 0.53 2.84 -16.52
C PHE A 102 1.64 1.85 -16.14
N ALA A 103 1.35 0.73 -15.45
CA ALA A 103 2.41 -0.19 -15.04
C ALA A 103 3.08 -0.79 -16.27
N PRO A 104 4.43 -0.72 -16.36
CA PRO A 104 5.18 -1.27 -17.49
C PRO A 104 5.45 -2.77 -17.32
N LEU A 105 4.39 -3.52 -17.01
CA LEU A 105 4.41 -4.95 -16.71
C LEU A 105 3.53 -5.69 -17.72
N PRO A 106 3.79 -6.98 -17.95
CA PRO A 106 2.94 -7.79 -18.85
C PRO A 106 1.48 -7.80 -18.38
N TRP A 107 0.55 -7.91 -19.34
CA TRP A 107 -0.89 -7.87 -19.05
C TRP A 107 -1.31 -8.92 -18.02
N TYR A 108 -0.76 -10.14 -18.10
CA TYR A 108 -1.10 -11.23 -17.19
C TYR A 108 -0.65 -10.93 -15.74
N ALA A 109 0.52 -10.29 -15.58
CA ALA A 109 1.01 -9.90 -14.26
C ALA A 109 0.12 -8.79 -13.65
N LYS A 110 -0.31 -7.82 -14.47
CA LYS A 110 -1.28 -6.78 -14.04
C LYS A 110 -2.61 -7.42 -13.64
N ALA A 111 -3.14 -8.32 -14.48
CA ALA A 111 -4.41 -9.01 -14.22
C ALA A 111 -4.34 -9.81 -12.91
N ALA A 112 -3.27 -10.59 -12.72
CA ALA A 112 -3.07 -11.36 -11.48
C ALA A 112 -2.97 -10.43 -10.26
N CYS A 113 -2.26 -9.29 -10.40
CA CYS A 113 -2.07 -8.33 -9.32
C CYS A 113 -3.42 -7.76 -8.82
N LEU A 114 -4.39 -7.53 -9.72
CA LEU A 114 -5.73 -7.06 -9.33
C LEU A 114 -6.42 -8.02 -8.35
N PHE A 115 -6.10 -9.33 -8.44
CA PHE A 115 -6.72 -10.34 -7.58
C PHE A 115 -5.79 -10.80 -6.45
N SER A 116 -4.70 -10.08 -6.21
CA SER A 116 -3.83 -10.32 -5.06
C SER A 116 -4.41 -9.70 -3.79
N VAL A 117 -3.95 -10.18 -2.64
CA VAL A 117 -4.42 -9.72 -1.32
C VAL A 117 -4.36 -8.19 -1.16
N PRO A 118 -3.29 -7.48 -1.60
CA PRO A 118 -3.29 -6.03 -1.49
C PRO A 118 -4.41 -5.32 -2.23
N PHE A 119 -4.87 -5.85 -3.35
CA PHE A 119 -5.89 -5.19 -4.16
C PHE A 119 -7.31 -5.63 -3.85
N ILE A 120 -7.50 -6.92 -3.45
CA ILE A 120 -8.85 -7.51 -3.51
C ILE A 120 -9.68 -7.32 -2.24
N TYR A 121 -9.07 -7.24 -1.04
CA TYR A 121 -9.87 -7.30 0.19
C TYR A 121 -9.51 -6.22 1.20
N TYR A 122 -8.34 -6.32 1.83
CA TYR A 122 -8.05 -5.50 3.01
C TYR A 122 -8.03 -3.99 2.72
N LEU A 123 -7.37 -3.56 1.64
CA LEU A 123 -7.25 -2.13 1.37
C LEU A 123 -8.58 -1.50 0.96
N PRO A 124 -9.39 -2.12 0.07
CA PRO A 124 -10.69 -1.53 -0.29
C PRO A 124 -11.77 -1.68 0.77
N THR A 125 -11.86 -2.84 1.45
CA THR A 125 -13.01 -3.13 2.33
C THR A 125 -12.81 -2.67 3.76
N VAL A 126 -11.58 -2.64 4.28
CA VAL A 126 -11.32 -2.00 5.57
C VAL A 126 -11.26 -0.49 5.32
N ALA A 127 -12.40 0.17 5.35
CA ALA A 127 -12.62 1.55 4.90
C ALA A 127 -11.91 2.56 5.81
N ARG A 128 -10.58 2.56 5.73
CA ARG A 128 -9.65 3.44 6.46
C ARG A 128 -8.65 4.04 5.48
N SER A 129 -7.68 4.75 5.99
CA SER A 129 -6.62 5.39 5.21
C SER A 129 -5.85 4.44 4.28
N TYR A 130 -6.00 3.12 4.46
CA TYR A 130 -5.30 2.11 3.66
C TYR A 130 -5.63 2.17 2.16
N ALA A 131 -6.89 2.45 1.80
CA ALA A 131 -7.28 2.59 0.39
C ALA A 131 -6.60 3.80 -0.26
N LEU A 132 -6.53 4.89 0.50
CA LEU A 132 -5.81 6.11 0.06
C LEU A 132 -4.31 5.83 -0.07
N ALA A 133 -3.73 5.07 0.88
CA ALA A 133 -2.34 4.63 0.80
C ALA A 133 -2.11 3.83 -0.49
N GLY A 134 -3.02 2.90 -0.80
CA GLY A 134 -2.94 2.08 -2.03
C GLY A 134 -2.90 2.93 -3.29
N LEU A 135 -3.81 3.89 -3.41
CA LEU A 135 -3.84 4.79 -4.57
C LEU A 135 -2.57 5.63 -4.68
N LEU A 136 -2.15 6.24 -3.58
CA LEU A 136 -0.97 7.13 -3.59
C LEU A 136 0.33 6.35 -3.82
N LEU A 137 0.45 5.13 -3.30
CA LEU A 137 1.60 4.25 -3.57
C LEU A 137 1.69 3.91 -5.06
N VAL A 138 0.56 3.57 -5.68
CA VAL A 138 0.51 3.26 -7.12
C VAL A 138 0.84 4.51 -7.96
N LEU A 139 0.34 5.69 -7.57
CA LEU A 139 0.68 6.96 -8.22
C LEU A 139 2.19 7.28 -8.05
N CYS A 140 2.75 7.01 -6.87
CA CYS A 140 4.18 7.16 -6.60
C CYS A 140 4.99 6.29 -7.57
N ALA A 141 4.62 5.01 -7.72
CA ALA A 141 5.30 4.10 -8.64
C ALA A 141 5.17 4.56 -10.10
N ALA A 142 3.99 5.07 -10.49
CA ALA A 142 3.74 5.56 -11.85
C ALA A 142 4.60 6.80 -12.17
N LEU A 143 4.82 7.66 -11.20
CA LEU A 143 5.59 8.91 -11.38
C LEU A 143 7.08 8.75 -11.14
N TYR A 144 7.53 7.65 -10.53
CA TYR A 144 8.93 7.43 -10.12
C TYR A 144 9.91 7.62 -11.29
N GLY A 145 9.60 7.04 -12.44
CA GLY A 145 10.45 7.17 -13.64
C GLY A 145 10.51 8.59 -14.19
N ALA A 146 9.51 9.42 -13.88
CA ALA A 146 9.44 10.82 -14.34
C ALA A 146 9.85 11.82 -13.25
N ARG A 147 10.41 11.35 -12.13
CA ARG A 147 10.73 12.21 -10.96
C ARG A 147 11.66 13.39 -11.30
N HIS A 148 12.52 13.21 -12.31
CA HIS A 148 13.46 14.26 -12.73
C HIS A 148 12.86 15.22 -13.76
N THR A 149 11.84 14.80 -14.51
CA THR A 149 11.19 15.65 -15.53
C THR A 149 9.91 16.33 -15.01
N ARG A 150 9.33 15.76 -13.95
CA ARG A 150 8.09 16.29 -13.33
C ARG A 150 8.26 16.32 -11.79
N PRO A 151 9.30 17.03 -11.30
CA PRO A 151 9.67 16.93 -9.87
C PRO A 151 8.55 17.34 -8.92
N LEU A 152 7.82 18.41 -9.21
CA LEU A 152 6.75 18.90 -8.33
C LEU A 152 5.60 17.87 -8.21
N ARG A 153 5.27 17.15 -9.31
CA ARG A 153 4.20 16.13 -9.26
C ARG A 153 4.60 14.94 -8.39
N TYR A 154 5.85 14.49 -8.52
CA TYR A 154 6.36 13.37 -7.71
C TYR A 154 6.46 13.78 -6.24
N ALA A 155 7.00 14.99 -5.97
CA ALA A 155 7.09 15.54 -4.61
C ALA A 155 5.72 15.68 -3.94
N ALA A 156 4.70 16.12 -4.71
CA ALA A 156 3.33 16.25 -4.20
C ALA A 156 2.77 14.90 -3.76
N VAL A 157 3.03 13.82 -4.53
CA VAL A 157 2.58 12.48 -4.14
C VAL A 157 3.32 12.00 -2.88
N LEU A 158 4.64 12.25 -2.77
CA LEU A 158 5.41 11.91 -1.56
C LEU A 158 4.91 12.70 -0.34
N PHE A 159 4.62 14.02 -0.52
CA PHE A 159 4.01 14.86 0.51
C PHE A 159 2.70 14.24 1.00
N LEU A 160 1.79 13.89 0.06
CA LEU A 160 0.49 13.30 0.40
C LEU A 160 0.67 11.93 1.11
N LEU A 161 1.61 11.10 0.67
CA LEU A 161 1.89 9.81 1.31
C LEU A 161 2.31 9.98 2.78
N CYS A 162 3.05 11.04 3.12
CA CYS A 162 3.38 11.36 4.52
C CYS A 162 2.12 11.64 5.35
N GLN A 163 1.04 12.13 4.70
CA GLN A 163 -0.17 12.55 5.40
C GLN A 163 -1.23 11.43 5.50
N VAL A 164 -0.89 10.17 5.12
CA VAL A 164 -1.87 9.07 5.11
C VAL A 164 -1.73 8.14 6.31
N HIS A 165 -0.54 7.62 6.56
CA HIS A 165 -0.35 6.59 7.60
C HIS A 165 1.12 6.48 7.98
N VAL A 166 1.37 6.45 9.28
CA VAL A 166 2.74 6.37 9.83
C VAL A 166 3.52 5.15 9.30
N MET A 167 2.86 4.05 8.99
CA MET A 167 3.49 2.83 8.47
C MET A 167 4.23 3.04 7.14
N LEU A 168 3.89 4.10 6.40
CA LEU A 168 4.54 4.40 5.11
C LEU A 168 5.87 5.13 5.28
N CYS A 169 6.18 5.64 6.48
CA CYS A 169 7.30 6.58 6.69
C CYS A 169 8.65 5.98 6.31
N GLY A 170 8.88 4.70 6.58
CA GLY A 170 10.14 4.06 6.20
C GLY A 170 10.33 3.98 4.69
N PHE A 171 9.29 3.61 3.97
CA PHE A 171 9.31 3.52 2.50
C PHE A 171 9.42 4.91 1.86
N VAL A 172 8.53 5.82 2.26
CA VAL A 172 8.46 7.18 1.71
C VAL A 172 9.70 7.98 2.08
N GLY A 173 10.14 7.87 3.34
CA GLY A 173 11.34 8.56 3.83
C GLY A 173 12.59 8.13 3.07
N PHE A 174 12.74 6.82 2.78
CA PHE A 174 13.84 6.35 1.94
C PHE A 174 13.78 6.96 0.53
N LEU A 175 12.59 6.95 -0.10
CA LEU A 175 12.43 7.52 -1.45
C LEU A 175 12.73 9.02 -1.46
N MET A 176 12.29 9.76 -0.44
CA MET A 176 12.57 11.20 -0.29
C MET A 176 14.08 11.44 -0.12
N ALA A 177 14.72 10.69 0.77
CA ALA A 177 16.15 10.84 1.05
C ALA A 177 17.00 10.52 -0.18
N GLN A 178 16.71 9.37 -0.82
CA GLN A 178 17.41 8.95 -2.03
C GLN A 178 17.30 10.02 -3.13
N TRP A 179 16.07 10.50 -3.38
CA TRP A 179 15.83 11.47 -4.44
C TRP A 179 16.40 12.85 -4.11
N ALA A 180 16.34 13.27 -2.85
CA ALA A 180 17.00 14.51 -2.40
C ALA A 180 18.51 14.44 -2.65
N LEU A 181 19.14 13.31 -2.33
CA LEU A 181 20.58 13.11 -2.62
C LEU A 181 20.87 13.17 -4.13
N GLU A 182 20.00 12.59 -4.97
CA GLU A 182 20.13 12.69 -6.44
C GLU A 182 20.05 14.14 -6.92
N MET A 183 19.12 14.93 -6.38
CA MET A 183 18.95 16.35 -6.73
C MET A 183 20.14 17.18 -6.27
N LEU A 184 20.61 16.96 -5.03
CA LEU A 184 21.78 17.67 -4.50
C LEU A 184 23.04 17.34 -5.30
N ALA A 185 23.26 16.06 -5.64
CA ALA A 185 24.42 15.66 -6.45
C ALA A 185 24.38 16.31 -7.84
N ARG A 186 23.20 16.42 -8.47
CA ARG A 186 23.06 17.15 -9.75
C ARG A 186 23.33 18.63 -9.60
N SER A 187 22.81 19.23 -8.52
CA SER A 187 22.97 20.66 -8.24
C SER A 187 24.45 21.01 -8.04
N VAL A 188 25.19 20.20 -7.30
CA VAL A 188 26.64 20.39 -7.07
C VAL A 188 27.39 20.35 -8.41
N ARG A 189 27.10 19.35 -9.27
CA ARG A 189 27.76 19.20 -10.58
C ARG A 189 27.42 20.38 -11.50
N ALA A 190 26.16 20.83 -11.47
CA ALA A 190 25.67 21.96 -12.30
C ALA A 190 26.00 23.32 -11.70
N LYS A 191 26.51 23.39 -10.47
CA LYS A 191 26.74 24.61 -9.68
C LYS A 191 25.49 25.49 -9.58
N LYS A 192 24.30 24.85 -9.64
CA LYS A 192 23.00 25.55 -9.64
C LYS A 192 21.89 24.59 -9.22
N LEU A 193 21.04 25.00 -8.31
CA LEU A 193 19.82 24.28 -7.96
C LEU A 193 18.67 24.76 -8.85
N ALA A 194 18.07 23.88 -9.63
CA ALA A 194 16.92 24.22 -10.46
C ALA A 194 15.72 24.59 -9.56
N GLY A 195 14.95 25.60 -9.94
CA GLY A 195 13.79 26.07 -9.16
C GLY A 195 12.77 24.97 -8.89
N ALA A 196 12.53 24.10 -9.87
CA ALA A 196 11.60 22.97 -9.70
C ALA A 196 12.14 21.92 -8.69
N ASP A 197 13.47 21.71 -8.65
CA ASP A 197 14.10 20.82 -7.66
C ASP A 197 14.01 21.45 -6.25
N ALA A 198 14.24 22.76 -6.13
CA ALA A 198 14.08 23.49 -4.87
C ALA A 198 12.64 23.38 -4.35
N GLY A 199 11.65 23.58 -5.23
CA GLY A 199 10.23 23.41 -4.89
C GLY A 199 9.89 22.00 -4.46
N ALA A 200 10.47 20.98 -5.11
CA ALA A 200 10.28 19.59 -4.74
C ALA A 200 10.86 19.28 -3.34
N LEU A 201 12.08 19.79 -3.06
CA LEU A 201 12.70 19.65 -1.73
C LEU A 201 11.85 20.32 -0.66
N ALA A 202 11.34 21.53 -0.94
CA ALA A 202 10.49 22.28 0.00
C ALA A 202 9.18 21.51 0.29
N LEU A 203 8.54 20.92 -0.76
CA LEU A 203 7.35 20.10 -0.57
C LEU A 203 7.64 18.86 0.30
N MET A 204 8.73 18.16 0.04
CA MET A 204 9.10 16.98 0.83
C MET A 204 9.39 17.36 2.30
N ALA A 205 10.16 18.43 2.52
CA ALA A 205 10.45 18.92 3.86
C ALA A 205 9.16 19.35 4.59
N GLY A 206 8.27 20.06 3.88
CA GLY A 206 6.96 20.45 4.41
C GLY A 206 6.10 19.25 4.79
N GLY A 207 6.14 18.19 3.98
CA GLY A 207 5.42 16.94 4.28
C GLY A 207 5.90 16.26 5.55
N VAL A 208 7.22 16.18 5.74
CA VAL A 208 7.84 15.61 6.95
C VAL A 208 7.53 16.48 8.17
N LEU A 209 7.68 17.80 8.04
CA LEU A 209 7.42 18.74 9.13
C LEU A 209 5.94 18.67 9.56
N LEU A 210 5.02 18.68 8.60
CA LEU A 210 3.58 18.60 8.89
C LEU A 210 3.24 17.27 9.58
N LEU A 211 3.83 16.17 9.12
CA LEU A 211 3.66 14.86 9.77
C LEU A 211 4.16 14.91 11.23
N ALA A 212 5.36 15.47 11.45
CA ALA A 212 5.94 15.55 12.79
C ALA A 212 5.06 16.37 13.74
N VAL A 213 4.52 17.50 13.26
CA VAL A 213 3.62 18.36 14.06
C VAL A 213 2.33 17.60 14.41
N GLN A 214 1.72 16.90 13.43
CA GLN A 214 0.47 16.16 13.65
C GLN A 214 0.61 15.01 14.64
N LEU A 215 1.78 14.34 14.64
CA LEU A 215 2.00 13.16 15.48
C LEU A 215 2.80 13.50 16.76
N ALA A 216 3.03 14.78 17.05
CA ALA A 216 3.69 15.17 18.28
C ALA A 216 2.93 14.63 19.50
N GLY A 217 3.62 13.87 20.36
CA GLY A 217 3.02 13.24 21.53
C GLY A 217 2.32 11.91 21.28
N SER A 218 2.17 11.47 20.01
CA SER A 218 1.48 10.20 19.68
C SER A 218 2.16 8.98 20.28
N VAL A 219 3.49 9.00 20.39
CA VAL A 219 4.26 7.88 20.95
C VAL A 219 3.87 7.69 22.41
N GLN A 220 3.94 8.76 23.22
CA GLN A 220 3.62 8.72 24.63
C GLN A 220 2.14 8.34 24.87
N ALA A 221 1.23 8.93 24.09
CA ALA A 221 -0.20 8.61 24.20
C ALA A 221 -0.48 7.14 23.87
N ASN A 222 0.17 6.60 22.83
CA ASN A 222 -0.02 5.21 22.42
C ASN A 222 0.56 4.25 23.44
N GLN A 223 1.78 4.53 23.95
CA GLN A 223 2.43 3.67 24.95
C GLN A 223 1.67 3.62 26.27
N SER A 224 1.03 4.72 26.67
CA SER A 224 0.21 4.73 27.90
C SER A 224 -1.07 3.91 27.74
N LEU A 225 -1.66 3.88 26.53
CA LEU A 225 -2.90 3.14 26.25
C LEU A 225 -2.62 1.65 25.97
N TYR A 226 -1.49 1.35 25.33
CA TYR A 226 -1.15 0.00 24.84
C TYR A 226 0.31 -0.32 25.16
N PRO A 227 0.65 -0.54 26.45
CA PRO A 227 2.05 -0.84 26.82
C PRO A 227 2.52 -2.12 26.14
N ARG A 228 3.74 -2.07 25.57
CA ARG A 228 4.36 -3.20 24.88
C ARG A 228 5.38 -3.86 25.79
N THR A 229 5.24 -5.15 25.96
CA THR A 229 6.13 -5.97 26.81
C THR A 229 6.93 -7.00 26.01
N TYR A 230 6.74 -7.05 24.69
CA TYR A 230 7.38 -8.06 23.84
C TYR A 230 8.89 -7.83 23.74
N THR A 231 9.64 -8.91 23.84
CA THR A 231 11.05 -8.94 23.44
C THR A 231 11.15 -8.80 21.91
N TRP A 232 12.30 -8.41 21.41
CA TRP A 232 12.55 -8.33 19.96
C TRP A 232 12.33 -9.67 19.25
N ARG A 233 12.65 -10.77 19.94
CA ARG A 233 12.42 -12.11 19.40
C ARG A 233 10.92 -12.38 19.22
N GLU A 234 10.12 -12.16 20.24
CA GLU A 234 8.66 -12.35 20.19
C GLU A 234 8.03 -11.44 19.13
N ASN A 235 8.49 -10.20 19.04
CA ASN A 235 8.02 -9.25 18.03
C ASN A 235 8.31 -9.74 16.61
N LEU A 236 9.53 -10.26 16.38
CA LEU A 236 9.91 -10.80 15.07
C LEU A 236 9.08 -12.05 14.73
N GLU A 237 8.90 -12.96 15.69
CA GLU A 237 8.08 -14.17 15.51
C GLU A 237 6.63 -13.80 15.15
N GLU A 238 6.04 -12.83 15.86
CA GLU A 238 4.69 -12.34 15.57
C GLU A 238 4.62 -11.69 14.19
N PHE A 239 5.60 -10.83 13.86
CA PHE A 239 5.69 -10.14 12.57
C PHE A 239 5.72 -11.16 11.42
N LEU A 240 6.57 -12.18 11.52
CA LEU A 240 6.69 -13.22 10.50
C LEU A 240 5.41 -14.05 10.41
N SER A 241 4.85 -14.43 11.56
CA SER A 241 3.61 -15.23 11.63
C SER A 241 2.45 -14.49 10.95
N ILE A 242 2.24 -13.21 11.30
CA ILE A 242 1.17 -12.41 10.70
C ILE A 242 1.43 -12.19 9.20
N SER A 243 2.70 -12.00 8.80
CA SER A 243 3.04 -11.87 7.36
C SER A 243 2.69 -13.14 6.59
N LEU A 244 3.09 -14.30 7.10
CA LEU A 244 2.79 -15.60 6.48
C LEU A 244 1.28 -15.82 6.37
N LYS A 245 0.56 -15.54 7.44
CA LYS A 245 -0.90 -15.65 7.48
C LYS A 245 -1.56 -14.69 6.49
N THR A 246 -1.09 -13.44 6.45
CA THR A 246 -1.68 -12.38 5.59
C THR A 246 -1.53 -12.70 4.11
N PHE A 247 -0.32 -13.13 3.70
CA PHE A 247 -0.04 -13.27 2.28
C PHE A 247 -0.26 -14.70 1.76
N PHE A 248 0.05 -15.70 2.58
CA PHE A 248 0.08 -17.09 2.08
C PHE A 248 -0.92 -18.00 2.79
N HIS A 249 -1.64 -17.48 3.78
CA HIS A 249 -2.57 -18.25 4.62
C HIS A 249 -1.84 -19.47 5.23
N ALA A 250 -0.61 -19.25 5.66
CA ALA A 250 0.25 -20.29 6.24
C ALA A 250 0.48 -20.03 7.73
N GLU A 251 0.47 -21.11 8.50
CA GLU A 251 0.81 -21.03 9.93
C GLU A 251 2.32 -21.20 10.08
N SER A 252 2.94 -20.32 10.84
CA SER A 252 4.41 -20.27 10.96
C SER A 252 5.00 -21.56 11.52
N TYR A 253 4.31 -22.24 12.45
CA TYR A 253 4.86 -23.41 13.11
C TYR A 253 5.16 -24.57 12.15
N TYR A 254 4.47 -24.66 11.00
CA TYR A 254 4.75 -25.70 10.01
C TYR A 254 6.17 -25.60 9.44
N PHE A 255 6.71 -24.38 9.37
CA PHE A 255 8.03 -24.14 8.79
C PHE A 255 9.17 -24.55 9.74
N PHE A 256 8.89 -24.69 11.04
CA PHE A 256 9.91 -25.04 12.03
C PHE A 256 9.93 -26.53 12.36
N THR A 257 9.19 -27.36 11.62
CA THR A 257 9.32 -28.83 11.70
C THR A 257 10.53 -29.27 10.84
N LYS A 258 11.06 -30.47 11.12
CA LYS A 258 12.16 -31.04 10.31
C LYS A 258 11.79 -31.08 8.81
N ARG A 259 10.55 -31.49 8.50
CA ARG A 259 10.06 -31.52 7.11
C ARG A 259 9.91 -30.10 6.53
N GLY A 260 9.43 -29.17 7.33
CA GLY A 260 9.30 -27.76 6.94
C GLY A 260 10.65 -27.13 6.60
N LEU A 261 11.69 -27.44 7.39
CA LEU A 261 13.05 -26.92 7.13
C LEU A 261 13.62 -27.40 5.80
N LEU A 262 13.30 -28.63 5.39
CA LEU A 262 13.74 -29.16 4.08
C LEU A 262 13.18 -28.32 2.91
N VAL A 263 12.01 -27.71 3.09
CA VAL A 263 11.41 -26.82 2.08
C VAL A 263 11.87 -25.38 2.30
N LEU A 264 11.95 -24.95 3.55
CA LEU A 264 12.26 -23.55 3.91
C LEU A 264 13.69 -23.16 3.48
N LEU A 265 14.68 -24.02 3.71
CA LEU A 265 16.07 -23.68 3.40
C LEU A 265 16.30 -23.44 1.89
N PRO A 266 15.86 -24.34 0.99
CA PRO A 266 15.94 -24.05 -0.44
C PRO A 266 15.14 -22.80 -0.86
N ALA A 267 13.96 -22.60 -0.28
CA ALA A 267 13.15 -21.43 -0.58
C ALA A 267 13.86 -20.13 -0.17
N LEU A 268 14.51 -20.12 1.00
CA LEU A 268 15.30 -18.98 1.47
C LEU A 268 16.53 -18.76 0.56
N ALA A 269 17.19 -19.82 0.09
CA ALA A 269 18.32 -19.70 -0.82
C ALA A 269 17.88 -19.07 -2.16
N VAL A 270 16.75 -19.54 -2.71
CA VAL A 270 16.17 -18.96 -3.94
C VAL A 270 15.79 -17.49 -3.69
N LEU A 271 15.13 -17.19 -2.57
CA LEU A 271 14.76 -15.82 -2.21
C LEU A 271 15.99 -14.92 -2.09
N ALA A 272 17.04 -15.37 -1.41
CA ALA A 272 18.30 -14.62 -1.26
C ALA A 272 18.95 -14.36 -2.62
N TRP A 273 18.95 -15.37 -3.51
CA TRP A 273 19.47 -15.24 -4.88
C TRP A 273 18.65 -14.21 -5.68
N LEU A 274 17.30 -14.27 -5.59
CA LEU A 274 16.41 -13.32 -6.27
C LEU A 274 16.61 -11.89 -5.75
N LEU A 275 16.72 -11.71 -4.43
CA LEU A 275 16.96 -10.40 -3.82
C LEU A 275 18.33 -9.85 -4.25
N TRP A 276 19.35 -10.69 -4.29
CA TRP A 276 20.69 -10.31 -4.77
C TRP A 276 20.65 -9.89 -6.24
N ARG A 277 19.96 -10.65 -7.10
CA ARG A 277 19.77 -10.27 -8.52
C ARG A 277 19.04 -8.94 -8.64
N TRP A 278 18.02 -8.72 -7.82
CA TRP A 278 17.26 -7.46 -7.79
C TRP A 278 18.15 -6.31 -7.31
N LEU A 279 18.90 -6.52 -6.23
CA LEU A 279 19.82 -5.52 -5.68
C LEU A 279 20.84 -5.07 -6.74
N ARG A 280 21.35 -5.99 -7.55
CA ARG A 280 22.30 -5.66 -8.63
C ARG A 280 21.66 -4.92 -9.81
N ALA A 281 20.38 -5.16 -10.05
CA ALA A 281 19.67 -4.60 -11.23
C ALA A 281 18.98 -3.25 -10.93
N ALA A 282 18.39 -3.11 -9.77
CA ALA A 282 17.63 -1.92 -9.37
C ALA A 282 17.66 -1.79 -7.83
N PRO A 283 18.78 -1.33 -7.26
CA PRO A 283 18.93 -1.33 -5.80
C PRO A 283 17.95 -0.41 -5.08
N MET A 284 17.65 0.78 -5.62
CA MET A 284 16.90 1.80 -4.88
C MET A 284 15.45 1.36 -4.55
N PRO A 285 14.66 0.84 -5.51
CA PRO A 285 13.33 0.34 -5.15
C PRO A 285 13.35 -0.84 -4.17
N LEU A 286 14.33 -1.75 -4.29
CA LEU A 286 14.47 -2.85 -3.33
C LEU A 286 14.75 -2.30 -1.92
N LEU A 287 15.72 -1.38 -1.82
CA LEU A 287 16.08 -0.78 -0.53
C LEU A 287 14.89 0.01 0.07
N ALA A 288 14.11 0.70 -0.76
CA ALA A 288 12.90 1.38 -0.30
C ALA A 288 11.93 0.39 0.34
N TRP A 289 11.69 -0.77 -0.32
CA TRP A 289 10.81 -1.80 0.22
C TRP A 289 11.38 -2.41 1.51
N LEU A 290 12.67 -2.70 1.55
CA LEU A 290 13.33 -3.25 2.76
C LEU A 290 13.27 -2.26 3.92
N CYS A 291 13.54 -0.97 3.66
CA CYS A 291 13.43 0.10 4.66
C CYS A 291 11.98 0.24 5.16
N GLY A 292 11.01 0.20 4.25
CA GLY A 292 9.59 0.25 4.61
C GLY A 292 9.18 -0.93 5.50
N THR A 293 9.60 -2.14 5.14
CA THR A 293 9.29 -3.37 5.88
C THR A 293 9.99 -3.37 7.24
N GLY A 294 11.29 -3.03 7.27
CA GLY A 294 12.06 -2.93 8.51
C GLY A 294 11.49 -1.87 9.45
N TYR A 295 11.08 -0.73 8.90
CA TYR A 295 10.41 0.32 9.67
C TYR A 295 9.11 -0.19 10.29
N CYS A 296 8.31 -0.97 9.54
CA CYS A 296 7.07 -1.56 10.06
C CYS A 296 7.35 -2.52 11.23
N LEU A 297 8.44 -3.31 11.16
CA LEU A 297 8.85 -4.18 12.26
C LEU A 297 9.23 -3.36 13.51
N VAL A 298 10.00 -2.28 13.33
CA VAL A 298 10.38 -1.39 14.44
C VAL A 298 9.14 -0.70 15.04
N LEU A 299 8.25 -0.22 14.16
CA LEU A 299 7.00 0.43 14.59
C LEU A 299 6.12 -0.54 15.39
N GLN A 300 6.08 -1.81 14.97
CA GLN A 300 5.36 -2.86 15.71
C GLN A 300 5.97 -3.07 17.10
N GLN A 301 7.29 -3.04 17.21
CA GLN A 301 7.97 -3.15 18.52
C GLN A 301 7.59 -2.01 19.45
N LEU A 302 7.52 -0.79 18.89
CA LEU A 302 7.42 0.42 19.71
C LEU A 302 5.98 0.88 19.98
N LEU A 303 5.06 0.68 19.02
CA LEU A 303 3.79 1.42 19.06
C LEU A 303 2.53 0.60 18.76
N VAL A 304 2.56 -0.37 17.85
CA VAL A 304 1.31 -0.94 17.31
C VAL A 304 1.35 -2.46 17.27
N TYR A 305 0.21 -3.08 17.49
CA TYR A 305 0.08 -4.54 17.36
C TYR A 305 0.11 -4.95 15.89
N ALA A 306 0.66 -6.13 15.63
CA ALA A 306 0.61 -6.74 14.31
C ALA A 306 -0.84 -7.04 13.93
N THR A 307 -1.23 -6.68 12.71
CA THR A 307 -2.55 -7.03 12.16
C THR A 307 -2.42 -7.28 10.66
N GLU A 308 -3.29 -8.14 10.14
CA GLU A 308 -3.29 -8.47 8.72
C GLU A 308 -3.43 -7.22 7.84
N GLN A 309 -4.29 -6.27 8.23
CA GLN A 309 -4.52 -5.02 7.49
C GLN A 309 -3.24 -4.19 7.36
N ARG A 310 -2.45 -4.13 8.43
CA ARG A 310 -1.19 -3.37 8.42
C ARG A 310 -0.15 -4.06 7.54
N HIS A 311 -0.07 -5.39 7.61
CA HIS A 311 0.90 -6.16 6.82
C HIS A 311 0.60 -6.09 5.32
N VAL A 312 -0.66 -6.00 4.91
CA VAL A 312 -1.04 -5.86 3.48
C VAL A 312 -0.39 -4.63 2.84
N VAL A 313 -0.15 -3.55 3.61
CA VAL A 313 0.53 -2.34 3.12
C VAL A 313 1.95 -2.67 2.63
N MET A 314 2.65 -3.59 3.34
CA MET A 314 4.00 -4.02 2.91
C MET A 314 3.97 -4.75 1.56
N GLY A 315 2.91 -5.54 1.30
CA GLY A 315 2.69 -6.16 -0.01
C GLY A 315 2.45 -5.13 -1.10
N MET A 316 1.73 -4.04 -0.78
CA MET A 316 1.52 -2.94 -1.73
C MET A 316 2.84 -2.21 -2.00
N MET A 317 3.66 -1.97 -0.97
CA MET A 317 5.01 -1.39 -1.15
C MET A 317 5.88 -2.30 -2.04
N PHE A 318 5.77 -3.64 -1.88
CA PHE A 318 6.48 -4.62 -2.71
C PHE A 318 6.05 -4.50 -4.18
N VAL A 319 4.76 -4.47 -4.46
CA VAL A 319 4.22 -4.29 -5.82
C VAL A 319 4.77 -3.01 -6.44
N CYS A 320 4.79 -1.91 -5.69
CA CYS A 320 5.30 -0.63 -6.15
C CYS A 320 6.81 -0.66 -6.38
N ALA A 321 7.57 -1.34 -5.53
CA ALA A 321 9.03 -1.50 -5.70
C ALA A 321 9.35 -2.30 -6.98
N LEU A 322 8.61 -3.38 -7.26
CA LEU A 322 8.76 -4.12 -8.53
C LEU A 322 8.50 -3.20 -9.72
N TRP A 323 7.45 -2.39 -9.67
CA TRP A 323 7.12 -1.43 -10.74
C TRP A 323 8.23 -0.39 -10.91
N MET A 324 8.65 0.25 -9.81
CA MET A 324 9.71 1.29 -9.83
C MET A 324 11.05 0.76 -10.33
N SER A 325 11.30 -0.54 -10.21
CA SER A 325 12.52 -1.16 -10.72
C SER A 325 12.61 -1.10 -12.25
N VAL A 326 11.47 -1.09 -12.96
CA VAL A 326 11.47 -1.13 -14.43
C VAL A 326 12.15 0.10 -15.05
N PRO A 327 11.81 1.35 -14.66
CA PRO A 327 12.54 2.50 -15.19
C PRO A 327 14.02 2.53 -14.78
N ASP A 328 14.38 2.09 -13.57
CA ASP A 328 15.80 2.03 -13.15
C ASP A 328 16.59 1.05 -14.01
N ILE A 329 16.00 -0.15 -14.29
CA ILE A 329 16.60 -1.16 -15.18
C ILE A 329 16.75 -0.58 -16.59
N ALA A 330 15.74 0.12 -17.09
CA ALA A 330 15.78 0.72 -18.43
C ALA A 330 16.92 1.75 -18.53
N ALA A 331 17.11 2.55 -17.47
CA ALA A 331 18.15 3.60 -17.42
C ALA A 331 19.55 3.04 -17.14
N SER A 332 19.68 1.80 -16.65
CA SER A 332 20.97 1.23 -16.23
C SER A 332 21.96 1.13 -17.41
N ALA A 333 23.14 1.72 -17.24
CA ALA A 333 24.26 1.58 -18.18
C ALA A 333 25.04 0.26 -17.99
N ARG A 334 24.83 -0.41 -16.85
CA ARG A 334 25.56 -1.65 -16.50
C ARG A 334 24.98 -2.91 -17.15
N LEU A 335 23.75 -2.81 -17.71
CA LEU A 335 23.03 -3.95 -18.25
C LEU A 335 22.92 -3.83 -19.77
N THR A 336 23.20 -4.93 -20.49
CA THR A 336 22.95 -5.03 -21.93
C THR A 336 21.44 -5.06 -22.20
N GLN A 337 21.01 -4.81 -23.43
CA GLN A 337 19.58 -4.86 -23.80
C GLN A 337 18.95 -6.22 -23.53
N VAL A 338 19.71 -7.31 -23.78
CA VAL A 338 19.25 -8.68 -23.49
C VAL A 338 19.01 -8.87 -21.99
N GLN A 339 19.97 -8.40 -21.16
CA GLN A 339 19.86 -8.48 -19.70
C GLN A 339 18.66 -7.64 -19.18
N LYS A 340 18.48 -6.42 -19.71
CA LYS A 340 17.32 -5.57 -19.38
C LYS A 340 16.01 -6.30 -19.67
N GLY A 341 15.91 -6.92 -20.84
CA GLY A 341 14.74 -7.71 -21.22
C GLY A 341 14.50 -8.88 -20.29
N ALA A 342 15.55 -9.61 -19.92
CA ALA A 342 15.46 -10.76 -19.02
C ALA A 342 14.99 -10.33 -17.61
N VAL A 343 15.58 -9.24 -17.06
CA VAL A 343 15.21 -8.75 -15.73
C VAL A 343 13.76 -8.24 -15.73
N LYS A 344 13.33 -7.50 -16.76
CA LYS A 344 11.93 -7.05 -16.87
C LYS A 344 10.94 -8.22 -16.89
N ARG A 345 11.27 -9.28 -17.64
CA ARG A 345 10.44 -10.50 -17.64
C ARG A 345 10.42 -11.13 -16.24
N GLY A 346 11.57 -11.17 -15.58
CA GLY A 346 11.70 -11.67 -14.20
C GLY A 346 10.82 -10.90 -13.22
N LEU A 347 10.76 -9.56 -13.32
CA LEU A 347 9.88 -8.74 -12.47
C LEU A 347 8.40 -9.04 -12.74
N GLY A 348 8.04 -9.24 -14.03
CA GLY A 348 6.67 -9.65 -14.38
C GLY A 348 6.32 -11.02 -13.81
N VAL A 349 7.25 -11.96 -13.85
CA VAL A 349 7.09 -13.29 -13.24
C VAL A 349 7.00 -13.16 -11.71
N ALA A 350 7.87 -12.35 -11.09
CA ALA A 350 7.83 -12.12 -9.64
C ALA A 350 6.47 -11.57 -9.20
N MET A 351 5.93 -10.61 -9.96
CA MET A 351 4.59 -10.05 -9.70
C MET A 351 3.51 -11.14 -9.84
N LEU A 352 3.57 -11.94 -10.89
CA LEU A 352 2.61 -13.03 -11.11
C LEU A 352 2.69 -14.06 -9.98
N VAL A 353 3.91 -14.51 -9.64
CA VAL A 353 4.13 -15.50 -8.56
C VAL A 353 3.63 -14.95 -7.22
N PHE A 354 3.99 -13.72 -6.87
CA PHE A 354 3.49 -13.08 -5.65
C PHE A 354 1.95 -13.10 -5.63
N SER A 355 1.33 -12.68 -6.73
CA SER A 355 -0.13 -12.61 -6.82
C SER A 355 -0.77 -14.00 -6.65
N LEU A 356 -0.23 -15.01 -7.33
CA LEU A 356 -0.74 -16.39 -7.24
C LEU A 356 -0.56 -16.98 -5.84
N LEU A 357 0.58 -16.70 -5.19
CA LEU A 357 0.85 -17.18 -3.83
C LEU A 357 -0.12 -16.56 -2.80
N THR A 358 -0.69 -15.39 -3.10
CA THR A 358 -1.68 -14.76 -2.22
C THR A 358 -3.11 -15.28 -2.43
N VAL A 359 -3.35 -16.15 -3.42
CA VAL A 359 -4.70 -16.66 -3.73
C VAL A 359 -5.34 -17.39 -2.53
N PRO A 360 -4.64 -18.27 -1.78
CA PRO A 360 -5.27 -18.90 -0.61
C PRO A 360 -5.76 -17.90 0.43
N ALA A 361 -4.97 -16.86 0.70
CA ALA A 361 -5.36 -15.80 1.64
C ALA A 361 -6.54 -14.99 1.09
N MET A 362 -6.56 -14.73 -0.20
CA MET A 362 -7.67 -14.05 -0.89
C MET A 362 -8.97 -14.88 -0.80
N LEU A 363 -8.90 -16.17 -1.07
CA LEU A 363 -10.06 -17.07 -0.99
C LEU A 363 -10.60 -17.14 0.44
N ARG A 364 -9.75 -17.20 1.43
CA ARG A 364 -10.14 -17.12 2.84
C ARG A 364 -10.91 -15.82 3.13
N SER A 365 -10.41 -14.77 2.67
CA SER A 365 -11.06 -13.46 2.84
C SER A 365 -12.45 -13.39 2.21
N UNK A 366 -12.59 -13.92 1.21
CA UNK A 366 -13.82 -13.99 0.52
C UNK A 366 -14.76 -14.96 1.17
N UNK A 367 -14.30 -15.89 1.72
CA UNK A 367 -15.07 -16.83 2.46
C UNK A 367 -15.56 -16.22 3.74
N UNK A 368 -14.77 -15.45 4.28
CA UNK A 368 -15.22 -14.75 5.40
C UNK A 368 -16.35 -13.83 5.12
N UNK A 369 -16.39 -13.38 4.17
CA UNK A 369 -17.45 -12.54 3.76
C UNK A 369 -18.69 -13.26 3.54
N UNK A 370 -18.55 -14.31 3.12
CA UNK A 370 -19.65 -15.14 2.85
C UNK A 370 -20.27 -15.71 4.10
N UNK A 371 -19.42 -15.92 4.87
CA UNK A 371 -19.80 -16.32 6.15
C UNK A 371 -20.53 -15.25 6.90
N ARG A 372 -20.07 -14.14 6.91
CA ARG A 372 -20.70 -12.97 7.56
C ARG A 372 -22.09 -12.70 6.95
N ARG A 373 -22.16 -12.82 5.66
CA ARG A 373 -23.46 -12.69 4.95
C ARG A 373 -24.55 -13.60 5.54
N ARG A 374 -24.22 -14.85 5.79
CA ARG A 374 -25.19 -15.81 6.35
C ARG A 374 -25.65 -15.38 7.74
N ARG A 375 -24.73 -14.90 8.58
CA ARG A 375 -25.02 -14.41 9.94
C ARG A 375 -25.91 -13.15 9.89
N MET A 376 -25.64 -12.22 8.99
CA MET A 376 -26.43 -10.99 8.86
C MET A 376 -27.85 -11.28 8.35
N CYS A 377 -28.02 -12.21 7.42
CA CYS A 377 -29.34 -12.61 6.94
C CYS A 377 -30.15 -13.31 8.03
N ALA A 378 -29.47 -14.07 8.90
CA ALA A 378 -30.13 -14.75 10.03
C ALA A 378 -30.49 -13.77 11.17
N ALA A 379 -29.77 -12.63 11.30
CA ALA A 379 -29.95 -11.64 12.39
C ALA A 379 -30.86 -10.45 12.00
N LYS A 380 -31.53 -10.52 10.86
CA LYS A 380 -32.37 -9.40 10.33
C LYS A 380 -33.43 -8.82 11.29
N PRO A 381 -34.04 -9.55 12.25
CA PRO A 381 -35.03 -8.94 13.13
C PRO A 381 -34.48 -7.94 14.15
N LEU A 382 -33.18 -8.02 14.50
CA LEU A 382 -32.60 -7.21 15.58
C LEU A 382 -32.02 -5.86 15.13
N ARG A 383 -31.74 -5.69 13.82
CA ARG A 383 -31.08 -4.46 13.33
C ARG A 383 -31.93 -3.21 13.32
N ARG A 384 -33.28 -3.34 13.34
CA ARG A 384 -34.16 -2.14 13.28
C ARG A 384 -34.21 -1.32 14.57
N ARG A 385 -33.62 -1.83 15.69
CA ARG A 385 -33.71 -1.15 17.00
C ARG A 385 -32.50 -0.26 17.36
N TRP A 386 -31.39 -0.36 16.64
CA TRP A 386 -30.14 0.31 17.09
C TRP A 386 -29.76 1.57 16.31
N TRP A 387 -30.50 1.91 15.26
CA TRP A 387 -30.13 3.03 14.38
C TRP A 387 -31.18 4.14 14.28
N ARG A 388 -32.11 4.26 15.24
CA ARG A 388 -32.98 5.41 15.36
C ARG A 388 -32.43 6.42 16.39
#